data_ba34a343041fddf4b68d843ef5bc37b3
#
_entry.id   ba34a343041fddf4b68d843ef5bc37b3
#
_cell.length_a   1.000
_cell.length_b   1.000
_cell.length_c   1.000
_cell.angle_alpha   90.00
_cell.angle_beta   90.00
_cell.angle_gamma   90.00
#
_symmetry.space_group_name_H-M   'P 1'
#
loop_
_entity.id
_entity.type
_entity.pdbx_description
1 polymer ?
#
loop_
_entity_poly.entity_id
_entity_poly.type
_entity_poly.pdbx_seq_one_letter_code
_entity_poly.pdbx_strand_id
1 'polypeptide(L)' 'NQKNILNAINEFKNNINEIETLITDKNWELLSKKLTKAMEVRSNFIN' A
#
# COMPACT_ATOMS: atom_id res chain seq x y z
N ASN A 1 7.96 15.95 -13.07
CA ASN A 1 7.45 15.33 -14.27
C ASN A 1 6.03 14.84 -14.06
N GLN A 2 5.08 15.38 -14.86
CA GLN A 2 3.66 15.08 -14.75
C GLN A 2 3.35 13.59 -14.89
N LYS A 3 4.02 12.91 -15.81
CA LYS A 3 3.80 11.47 -16.05
C LYS A 3 4.19 10.65 -14.83
N ASN A 4 5.29 10.98 -14.18
CA ASN A 4 5.74 10.26 -12.98
C ASN A 4 4.80 10.48 -11.81
N ILE A 5 4.26 11.70 -11.69
CA ILE A 5 3.30 12.03 -10.64
C ILE A 5 2.00 11.23 -10.84
N LEU A 6 1.51 11.17 -12.08
CA LEU A 6 0.30 10.41 -12.39
C LEU A 6 0.48 8.91 -12.15
N ASN A 7 1.65 8.39 -12.48
CA ASN A 7 1.97 6.98 -12.21
C ASN A 7 1.97 6.70 -10.71
N ALA A 8 2.56 7.59 -9.92
CA ALA A 8 2.58 7.44 -8.47
C ALA A 8 1.17 7.49 -7.88
N ILE A 9 0.33 8.38 -8.36
CA ILE A 9 -1.06 8.48 -7.92
C ILE A 9 -1.82 7.18 -8.26
N ASN A 10 -1.60 6.66 -9.46
CA ASN A 10 -2.26 5.43 -9.89
C ASN A 10 -1.84 4.24 -9.03
N GLU A 11 -0.56 4.13 -8.71
CA GLU A 11 -0.06 3.11 -7.80
C GLU A 11 -0.70 3.22 -6.41
N PHE A 12 -0.80 4.44 -5.91
CA PHE A 12 -1.43 4.71 -4.63
C PHE A 12 -2.89 4.25 -4.63
N LYS A 13 -3.63 4.59 -5.69
CA LYS A 13 -5.02 4.17 -5.84
C LYS A 13 -5.15 2.65 -5.84
N ASN A 14 -4.25 1.96 -6.55
CA ASN A 14 -4.27 0.50 -6.62
C ASN A 14 -4.02 -0.12 -5.24
N ASN A 15 -3.11 0.46 -4.46
CA ASN A 15 -2.84 0.00 -3.10
C ASN A 15 -4.04 0.21 -2.18
N ILE A 16 -4.71 1.34 -2.31
CA ILE A 16 -5.92 1.61 -1.51
C ILE A 16 -7.03 0.63 -1.88
N ASN A 17 -7.23 0.36 -3.17
CA ASN A 17 -8.23 -0.60 -3.63
C ASN A 17 -7.94 -2.00 -3.08
N GLU A 18 -6.68 -2.41 -3.05
CA GLU A 18 -6.28 -3.69 -2.50
C GLU A 18 -6.60 -3.78 -1.01
N ILE A 19 -6.27 -2.73 -0.26
CA ILE A 19 -6.58 -2.67 1.17
C ILE A 19 -8.09 -2.76 1.40
N GLU A 20 -8.86 -2.03 0.62
CA GLU A 20 -10.32 -2.06 0.69
C GLU A 20 -10.87 -3.48 0.48
N THR A 21 -10.34 -4.16 -0.53
CA THR A 21 -10.74 -5.54 -0.83
C THR A 21 -10.41 -6.47 0.33
N LEU A 22 -9.20 -6.33 0.90
CA LEU A 22 -8.79 -7.18 2.02
C LEU A 22 -9.67 -6.97 3.24
N ILE A 23 -10.08 -5.73 3.50
CA ILE A 23 -10.99 -5.41 4.60
C ILE A 23 -12.39 -5.99 4.33
N THR A 24 -12.89 -5.79 3.11
CA THR A 24 -14.20 -6.30 2.71
C THR A 24 -14.27 -7.81 2.85
N ASP A 25 -13.21 -8.49 2.43
CA ASP A 25 -13.12 -9.96 2.51
C ASP A 25 -12.74 -10.45 3.90
N LYS A 26 -12.49 -9.54 4.83
CA LYS A 26 -12.03 -9.86 6.20
C LYS A 26 -10.76 -10.70 6.19
N ASN A 27 -9.89 -10.44 5.22
CA ASN A 27 -8.62 -11.16 5.08
C ASN A 27 -7.56 -10.46 5.93
N TRP A 28 -7.68 -10.62 7.24
CA TRP A 28 -6.84 -9.90 8.21
C TRP A 28 -5.38 -10.32 8.14
N GLU A 29 -5.12 -11.58 7.77
CA GLU A 29 -3.75 -12.08 7.67
C GLU A 29 -2.98 -11.35 6.56
N LEU A 30 -3.54 -11.27 5.35
CA LEU A 30 -2.90 -10.58 4.25
C LEU A 30 -2.84 -9.08 4.49
N LEU A 31 -3.88 -8.51 5.10
CA LEU A 31 -3.88 -7.09 5.44
C LEU A 31 -2.74 -6.77 6.40
N SER A 32 -2.57 -7.59 7.44
CA SER A 32 -1.50 -7.43 8.41
C SER A 32 -0.12 -7.49 7.75
N LYS A 33 0.08 -8.45 6.86
CA LYS A 33 1.35 -8.59 6.12
C LYS A 33 1.64 -7.37 5.26
N LYS A 34 0.61 -6.86 4.57
CA LYS A 34 0.76 -5.69 3.72
C LYS A 34 1.14 -4.45 4.52
N LEU A 35 0.49 -4.24 5.66
CA LEU A 35 0.77 -3.09 6.52
C LEU A 35 2.15 -3.22 7.18
N THR A 36 2.53 -4.40 7.61
CA THR A 36 3.85 -4.65 8.18
C THR A 36 4.95 -4.34 7.17
N LYS A 37 4.77 -4.79 5.94
CA LYS A 37 5.74 -4.52 4.87
C LYS A 37 5.89 -3.02 4.62
N ALA A 38 4.79 -2.29 4.61
CA ALA A 38 4.82 -0.83 4.43
C ALA A 38 5.57 -0.16 5.57
N MET A 39 5.38 -0.62 6.81
CA MET A 39 6.10 -0.09 7.97
C MET A 39 7.60 -0.39 7.91
N GLU A 40 7.98 -1.57 7.45
CA GLU A 40 9.38 -1.95 7.29
C GLU A 40 10.08 -1.04 6.28
N VAL A 41 9.45 -0.80 5.14
CA VAL A 41 10.00 0.09 4.11
C VAL A 41 10.18 1.49 4.68
N ARG A 42 9.18 1.99 5.40
CA ARG A 42 9.26 3.31 6.01
C ARG A 42 10.37 3.39 7.05
N SER A 43 10.50 2.38 7.89
CA SER A 43 11.53 2.31 8.92
C SER A 43 12.93 2.32 8.31
N ASN A 44 13.14 1.52 7.26
CA ASN A 44 14.43 1.48 6.58
C ASN A 44 14.76 2.80 5.91
N PHE A 45 13.75 3.51 5.44
CA PHE A 45 13.94 4.81 4.78
C PHE A 45 14.32 5.90 5.78
N ILE A 46 13.73 5.86 6.97
CA ILE A 46 13.95 6.86 8.01
C ILE A 46 15.29 6.64 8.72
N ASN A 47 15.69 5.40 8.91
CA ASN A 47 16.94 5.05 9.58
C ASN A 47 18.11 5.10 8.62
#